data_d5617ad4604f167921f7a6b601bd08ae
#
_entry.id   d5617ad4604f167921f7a6b601bd08ae
#
_cell.length_a   1.000
_cell.length_b   1.000
_cell.length_c   1.000
_cell.angle_alpha   90.00
_cell.angle_beta   90.00
_cell.angle_gamma   90.00
#
_symmetry.space_group_name_H-M   'P 1'
#
loop_
_entity.id
_entity.type
_entity.pdbx_description
1 polymer ?
#
loop_
_entity_poly.entity_id
_entity_poly.type
_entity_poly.pdbx_seq_one_letter_code
_entity_poly.pdbx_strand_id
1 'polypeptide(L)'
;ITIDDGVNELAILADVSVAGGSLSSGSAELMVHRRLQDDDSRGVQEPLNETMCGCNDINADPGNMGEHGHEGDGGCECVGLTMRGKQWLVFDNLNDAHETRRQIAEKLYFPPTLGFTTTKDVAIPSISYLNEDLPSNVKIQTLTNNYAAHNNNQLLLRMSHLYQVGEHSSLSKPVDVDLEKVFGKTGLKIASATEVSL
;
A
#
# COMPACT_ATOMS: atom_id res chain seq x y z
N ILE A 1 7.44 7.81 7.09
CA ILE A 1 8.34 8.81 7.73
C ILE A 1 8.96 8.16 8.95
N THR A 2 10.25 8.39 9.15
CA THR A 2 10.97 7.94 10.35
C THR A 2 11.70 9.11 11.00
N ILE A 3 11.80 9.06 12.31
CA ILE A 3 12.59 9.99 13.14
C ILE A 3 13.43 9.13 14.08
N ASP A 4 14.72 9.41 14.17
CA ASP A 4 15.59 8.73 15.12
C ASP A 4 16.41 9.72 15.94
N ASP A 5 16.85 9.27 17.12
CA ASP A 5 17.75 10.00 18.03
C ASP A 5 19.15 9.39 18.12
N GLY A 6 19.45 8.44 17.20
CA GLY A 6 20.68 7.66 17.20
C GLY A 6 20.65 6.43 18.12
N VAL A 7 19.58 6.24 18.89
CA VAL A 7 19.36 5.11 19.80
C VAL A 7 18.06 4.40 19.50
N ASN A 8 17.00 5.17 19.28
CA ASN A 8 15.65 4.68 18.96
C ASN A 8 15.13 5.30 17.69
N GLU A 9 14.24 4.61 17.00
CA GLU A 9 13.49 5.09 15.84
C GLU A 9 11.99 5.11 16.14
N LEU A 10 11.33 6.19 15.76
CA LEU A 10 9.87 6.26 15.62
C LEU A 10 9.52 6.26 14.14
N ALA A 11 8.80 5.26 13.68
CA ALA A 11 8.26 5.21 12.33
C ALA A 11 6.76 5.46 12.33
N ILE A 12 6.28 6.23 11.34
CA ILE A 12 4.87 6.49 11.11
C ILE A 12 4.48 5.88 9.78
N LEU A 13 3.56 4.92 9.81
CA LEU A 13 2.97 4.24 8.66
C LEU A 13 1.53 4.69 8.50
N ALA A 14 1.08 4.99 7.29
CA ALA A 14 -0.27 5.42 6.99
C ALA A 14 -0.97 4.40 6.08
N ASP A 15 -2.29 4.25 6.22
CA ASP A 15 -3.11 3.36 5.38
C ASP A 15 -3.40 3.92 3.99
N VAL A 16 -3.23 5.23 3.82
CA VAL A 16 -3.39 5.93 2.54
C VAL A 16 -2.19 6.83 2.30
N SER A 17 -1.97 7.19 1.05
CA SER A 17 -0.93 8.18 0.71
C SER A 17 -1.26 9.52 1.36
N VAL A 18 -0.33 10.03 2.16
CA VAL A 18 -0.43 11.34 2.80
C VAL A 18 0.83 12.14 2.52
N ALA A 19 0.66 13.45 2.36
CA ALA A 19 1.81 14.34 2.34
C ALA A 19 2.37 14.49 3.75
N GLY A 20 3.67 14.61 3.87
CA GLY A 20 4.33 14.82 5.15
C GLY A 20 5.64 15.55 5.00
N GLY A 21 6.11 16.10 6.09
CA GLY A 21 7.37 16.83 6.16
C GLY A 21 7.94 16.86 7.56
N SER A 22 9.15 17.40 7.65
CA SER A 22 9.82 17.70 8.92
C SER A 22 10.32 19.14 8.85
N LEU A 23 9.72 20.02 9.62
CA LEU A 23 10.09 21.43 9.66
C LEU A 23 11.23 21.71 10.65
N SER A 24 11.45 20.80 11.58
CA SER A 24 12.55 20.87 12.54
C SER A 24 13.05 19.48 12.88
N SER A 25 14.30 19.39 13.35
CA SER A 25 14.88 18.12 13.79
C SER A 25 14.03 17.49 14.89
N GLY A 26 13.74 16.19 14.78
CA GLY A 26 12.94 15.44 15.73
C GLY A 26 11.43 15.67 15.60
N SER A 27 10.95 16.36 14.57
CA SER A 27 9.52 16.53 14.29
C SER A 27 9.09 15.87 12.99
N ALA A 28 7.85 15.39 12.94
CA ALA A 28 7.18 14.99 11.71
C ALA A 28 5.77 15.53 11.67
N GLU A 29 5.38 16.05 10.54
CA GLU A 29 4.05 16.56 10.28
C GLU A 29 3.41 15.77 9.17
N LEU A 30 2.15 15.40 9.32
CA LEU A 30 1.36 14.70 8.31
C LEU A 30 0.13 15.51 7.95
N MET A 31 -0.06 15.73 6.67
CA MET A 31 -1.29 16.32 6.15
C MET A 31 -2.33 15.21 6.02
N VAL A 32 -3.13 15.01 7.06
CA VAL A 32 -4.12 13.93 7.12
C VAL A 32 -5.24 14.14 6.10
N HIS A 33 -5.67 15.39 5.92
CA HIS A 33 -6.71 15.77 4.97
C HIS A 33 -6.59 17.25 4.61
N ARG A 34 -7.03 17.60 3.40
CA ARG A 34 -7.11 19.00 2.96
C ARG A 34 -8.32 19.22 2.08
N ARG A 35 -8.84 20.42 2.11
CA ARG A 35 -9.81 20.95 1.17
C ARG A 35 -9.30 22.31 0.67
N LEU A 36 -9.31 22.50 -0.64
CA LEU A 36 -8.88 23.73 -1.28
C LEU A 36 -10.09 24.47 -1.85
N GLN A 37 -10.04 25.79 -1.90
CA GLN A 37 -11.06 26.59 -2.54
C GLN A 37 -10.83 26.66 -4.05
N ASP A 38 -9.57 26.76 -4.46
CA ASP A 38 -9.17 26.93 -5.83
C ASP A 38 -8.12 25.89 -6.22
N ASP A 39 -8.10 25.55 -7.50
CA ASP A 39 -7.07 24.74 -8.14
C ASP A 39 -5.81 25.59 -8.37
N ASP A 40 -4.64 24.96 -8.34
CA ASP A 40 -3.36 25.64 -8.55
C ASP A 40 -3.06 25.94 -10.04
N SER A 41 -3.97 25.57 -10.94
CA SER A 41 -3.85 25.73 -12.39
C SER A 41 -2.65 24.98 -13.01
N ARG A 42 -2.22 23.88 -12.38
CA ARG A 42 -1.12 23.04 -12.84
C ARG A 42 -1.60 21.61 -13.05
N GLY A 43 -1.94 21.28 -14.29
CA GLY A 43 -2.42 19.94 -14.66
C GLY A 43 -3.94 19.84 -14.69
N VAL A 44 -4.48 18.79 -14.08
CA VAL A 44 -5.93 18.57 -13.99
C VAL A 44 -6.53 19.51 -12.96
N GLN A 45 -7.63 20.17 -13.31
CA GLN A 45 -8.33 21.07 -12.41
C GLN A 45 -9.11 20.29 -11.36
N GLU A 46 -8.52 20.12 -10.19
CA GLU A 46 -9.11 19.37 -9.06
C GLU A 46 -8.89 20.14 -7.74
N PRO A 47 -9.75 21.09 -7.39
CA PRO A 47 -9.60 21.88 -6.16
C PRO A 47 -9.80 21.08 -4.87
N LEU A 48 -10.28 19.83 -4.94
CA LEU A 48 -10.57 18.97 -3.79
C LEU A 48 -11.56 19.61 -2.80
N ASN A 49 -12.59 20.26 -3.36
CA ASN A 49 -13.63 20.93 -2.59
C ASN A 49 -14.95 20.18 -2.54
N GLU A 50 -14.95 18.89 -2.86
CA GLU A 50 -16.12 18.05 -2.89
C GLU A 50 -16.88 18.06 -1.54
N THR A 51 -18.18 18.01 -1.66
CA THR A 51 -19.10 17.90 -0.54
C THR A 51 -20.02 16.71 -0.72
N MET A 52 -20.52 16.20 0.40
CA MET A 52 -21.57 15.22 0.42
C MET A 52 -22.89 15.93 0.76
N CYS A 53 -23.83 15.86 -0.15
CA CYS A 53 -25.13 16.52 0.02
C CYS A 53 -26.21 15.48 0.32
N GLY A 54 -26.99 15.73 1.38
CA GLY A 54 -28.24 15.04 1.68
C GLY A 54 -29.42 15.93 1.34
N CYS A 55 -30.28 15.52 0.42
CA CYS A 55 -31.49 16.25 0.07
C CYS A 55 -32.70 15.63 0.76
N ASN A 56 -33.48 16.43 1.47
CA ASN A 56 -34.72 16.00 2.10
C ASN A 56 -35.89 15.91 1.08
N ASP A 57 -35.74 16.59 -0.07
CA ASP A 57 -36.72 16.52 -1.18
C ASP A 57 -36.17 15.57 -2.26
N ILE A 58 -36.97 14.56 -2.60
CA ILE A 58 -36.63 13.59 -3.66
C ILE A 58 -36.49 14.24 -5.05
N ASN A 59 -37.06 15.42 -5.22
CA ASN A 59 -36.99 16.18 -6.48
C ASN A 59 -35.90 17.25 -6.47
N ALA A 60 -35.17 17.41 -5.37
CA ALA A 60 -34.06 18.35 -5.31
C ALA A 60 -32.90 17.83 -6.18
N ASP A 61 -32.46 18.66 -7.11
CA ASP A 61 -31.30 18.34 -7.97
C ASP A 61 -30.00 18.76 -7.26
N PRO A 62 -29.16 17.80 -6.83
CA PRO A 62 -27.87 18.10 -6.22
C PRO A 62 -26.91 18.87 -7.16
N GLY A 63 -27.14 18.78 -8.47
CA GLY A 63 -26.30 19.45 -9.49
C GLY A 63 -26.62 20.94 -9.66
N ASN A 64 -27.73 21.43 -9.10
CA ASN A 64 -28.15 22.84 -9.23
C ASN A 64 -27.78 23.69 -7.99
N MET A 65 -26.89 23.20 -7.16
CA MET A 65 -26.37 23.96 -6.04
C MET A 65 -25.28 24.91 -6.53
N GLY A 66 -25.50 26.21 -6.37
CA GLY A 66 -24.51 27.23 -6.71
C GLY A 66 -23.16 26.97 -6.08
N GLU A 67 -22.11 27.45 -6.71
CA GLU A 67 -20.68 27.22 -6.42
C GLU A 67 -20.24 27.38 -4.96
N HIS A 68 -21.11 27.78 -4.05
CA HIS A 68 -20.77 28.12 -2.67
C HIS A 68 -21.59 27.42 -1.58
N GLY A 69 -22.31 26.33 -1.88
CA GLY A 69 -22.98 25.53 -0.84
C GLY A 69 -23.81 26.34 0.15
N HIS A 70 -24.41 27.45 -0.30
CA HIS A 70 -25.34 28.20 0.53
C HIS A 70 -26.68 27.46 0.64
N GLU A 71 -27.26 27.47 1.82
CA GLU A 71 -28.64 27.14 2.06
C GLU A 71 -29.54 27.84 1.01
N GLY A 72 -29.80 27.15 -0.08
CA GLY A 72 -30.62 27.67 -1.18
C GLY A 72 -31.70 26.67 -1.47
N ASP A 73 -32.89 27.07 -1.28
CA ASP A 73 -34.20 26.71 -1.84
C ASP A 73 -34.52 25.23 -2.23
N GLY A 74 -33.69 24.25 -1.92
CA GLY A 74 -33.90 22.86 -2.30
C GLY A 74 -33.92 21.85 -1.13
N GLY A 75 -33.75 22.30 0.11
CA GLY A 75 -33.74 21.40 1.26
C GLY A 75 -32.57 20.40 1.29
N CYS A 76 -31.47 20.70 0.60
CA CYS A 76 -30.26 19.90 0.63
C CYS A 76 -29.24 20.50 1.59
N GLU A 77 -28.74 19.69 2.51
CA GLU A 77 -27.58 20.03 3.32
C GLU A 77 -26.32 19.43 2.69
N CYS A 78 -25.31 20.25 2.48
CA CYS A 78 -24.02 19.83 2.00
C CYS A 78 -22.94 20.00 3.07
N VAL A 79 -22.28 18.91 3.39
CA VAL A 79 -21.17 18.88 4.34
C VAL A 79 -19.88 18.46 3.63
N GLY A 80 -18.75 18.94 4.11
CA GLY A 80 -17.45 18.47 3.60
C GLY A 80 -17.32 16.96 3.78
N LEU A 81 -16.58 16.31 2.88
CA LEU A 81 -16.31 14.89 2.98
C LEU A 81 -15.60 14.56 4.29
N THR A 82 -16.06 13.52 4.96
CA THR A 82 -15.39 12.98 6.13
C THR A 82 -14.38 11.91 5.72
N MET A 83 -13.10 12.20 5.87
CA MET A 83 -12.06 11.22 5.66
C MET A 83 -11.76 10.48 6.98
N ARG A 84 -11.60 9.18 6.87
CA ARG A 84 -11.14 8.32 7.96
C ARG A 84 -9.90 7.59 7.50
N GLY A 85 -8.85 7.68 8.28
CA GLY A 85 -7.58 7.00 8.02
C GLY A 85 -7.01 6.42 9.30
N LYS A 86 -5.99 5.60 9.15
CA LYS A 86 -5.24 5.01 10.25
C LYS A 86 -3.77 5.33 10.08
N GLN A 87 -3.14 5.58 11.21
CA GLN A 87 -1.70 5.74 11.28
C GLN A 87 -1.18 4.81 12.36
N TRP A 88 -0.08 4.13 12.07
CA TRP A 88 0.58 3.25 13.03
C TRP A 88 1.89 3.89 13.43
N LEU A 89 2.07 4.02 14.72
CA LEU A 89 3.31 4.47 15.32
C LEU A 89 4.10 3.23 15.74
N VAL A 90 5.25 3.05 15.16
CA VAL A 90 6.16 1.94 15.46
C VAL A 90 7.40 2.52 16.10
N PHE A 91 7.64 2.15 17.35
CA PHE A 91 8.78 2.61 18.12
C PHE A 91 9.64 1.43 18.51
N ASP A 92 10.92 1.50 18.22
CA ASP A 92 11.88 0.45 18.56
C ASP A 92 13.30 1.04 18.70
N ASN A 93 14.22 0.23 19.21
CA ASN A 93 15.63 0.61 19.19
C ASN A 93 16.14 0.63 17.74
N LEU A 94 17.09 1.50 17.44
CA LEU A 94 17.54 1.76 16.07
C LEU A 94 18.10 0.50 15.38
N ASN A 95 18.68 -0.45 16.13
CA ASN A 95 19.24 -1.67 15.53
C ASN A 95 18.17 -2.60 14.97
N ASP A 96 16.99 -2.66 15.61
CA ASP A 96 15.89 -3.55 15.25
C ASP A 96 14.77 -2.83 14.50
N ALA A 97 14.72 -1.50 14.60
CA ALA A 97 13.64 -0.67 14.06
C ALA A 97 13.38 -0.89 12.56
N HIS A 98 14.41 -1.06 11.77
CA HIS A 98 14.28 -1.32 10.34
C HIS A 98 13.57 -2.65 10.05
N GLU A 99 13.89 -3.70 10.80
CA GLU A 99 13.23 -4.99 10.67
C GLU A 99 11.77 -4.91 11.14
N THR A 100 11.55 -4.40 12.35
CA THR A 100 10.22 -4.24 12.95
C THR A 100 9.29 -3.43 12.03
N ARG A 101 9.74 -2.28 11.54
CA ARG A 101 8.97 -1.41 10.64
C ARG A 101 8.61 -2.10 9.34
N ARG A 102 9.54 -2.81 8.71
CA ARG A 102 9.29 -3.50 7.43
C ARG A 102 8.33 -4.66 7.60
N GLN A 103 8.46 -5.45 8.65
CA GLN A 103 7.53 -6.55 8.93
C GLN A 103 6.10 -6.05 9.19
N ILE A 104 5.96 -4.95 9.91
CA ILE A 104 4.66 -4.32 10.14
C ILE A 104 4.10 -3.76 8.84
N ALA A 105 4.91 -3.04 8.04
CA ALA A 105 4.49 -2.48 6.76
C ALA A 105 4.00 -3.59 5.80
N GLU A 106 4.69 -4.72 5.71
CA GLU A 106 4.26 -5.85 4.89
C GLU A 106 2.87 -6.37 5.31
N LYS A 107 2.61 -6.51 6.61
CA LYS A 107 1.30 -6.95 7.12
C LYS A 107 0.19 -5.93 6.87
N LEU A 108 0.51 -4.64 6.88
CA LEU A 108 -0.45 -3.57 6.69
C LEU A 108 -0.80 -3.34 5.21
N TYR A 109 0.21 -3.36 4.34
CA TYR A 109 0.02 -3.03 2.92
C TYR A 109 -0.31 -4.25 2.06
N PHE A 110 -0.09 -5.45 2.57
CA PHE A 110 -0.43 -6.70 1.90
C PHE A 110 -1.30 -7.59 2.79
N PRO A 111 -2.49 -7.11 3.20
CA PRO A 111 -3.38 -7.90 4.04
C PRO A 111 -3.91 -9.11 3.26
N PRO A 112 -4.31 -10.19 3.95
CA PRO A 112 -4.99 -11.32 3.34
C PRO A 112 -6.26 -10.88 2.61
N THR A 113 -6.46 -11.41 1.42
CA THR A 113 -7.74 -11.26 0.71
C THR A 113 -8.75 -12.24 1.28
N LEU A 114 -9.90 -11.73 1.71
CA LEU A 114 -10.99 -12.55 2.26
C LEU A 114 -11.97 -12.92 1.15
N GLY A 115 -12.31 -14.20 1.07
CA GLY A 115 -13.35 -14.72 0.19
C GLY A 115 -14.42 -15.45 1.01
N PHE A 116 -15.66 -15.43 0.53
CA PHE A 116 -16.77 -16.11 1.16
C PHE A 116 -17.41 -17.08 0.18
N THR A 117 -17.85 -18.24 0.67
CA THR A 117 -18.57 -19.25 -0.12
C THR A 117 -19.81 -19.69 0.62
N THR A 118 -20.84 -20.09 -0.13
CA THR A 118 -22.06 -20.70 0.40
C THR A 118 -21.93 -22.21 0.55
N THR A 119 -20.87 -22.82 0.03
CA THR A 119 -20.63 -24.26 0.20
C THR A 119 -20.13 -24.56 1.61
N LYS A 120 -20.68 -25.61 2.21
CA LYS A 120 -20.32 -26.03 3.57
C LYS A 120 -18.95 -26.72 3.66
N ASP A 121 -18.53 -27.32 2.56
CA ASP A 121 -17.28 -28.08 2.50
C ASP A 121 -16.21 -27.32 1.73
N VAL A 122 -15.17 -26.90 2.42
CA VAL A 122 -13.96 -26.36 1.78
C VAL A 122 -13.08 -27.56 1.45
N ALA A 123 -13.01 -27.90 0.17
CA ALA A 123 -12.26 -29.07 -0.31
C ALA A 123 -10.75 -28.99 0.00
N ILE A 124 -10.22 -27.76 0.08
CA ILE A 124 -8.79 -27.50 0.34
C ILE A 124 -8.69 -26.48 1.47
N PRO A 125 -8.51 -26.91 2.73
CA PRO A 125 -8.48 -25.99 3.88
C PRO A 125 -7.22 -25.11 3.93
N SER A 126 -6.13 -25.55 3.32
CA SER A 126 -4.88 -24.81 3.24
C SER A 126 -4.07 -25.29 2.04
N ILE A 127 -3.49 -24.35 1.30
CA ILE A 127 -2.59 -24.62 0.20
C ILE A 127 -1.46 -23.60 0.16
N SER A 128 -0.23 -24.06 -0.05
CA SER A 128 0.91 -23.22 -0.40
C SER A 128 1.53 -23.74 -1.69
N TYR A 129 1.72 -22.86 -2.63
CA TYR A 129 2.46 -23.16 -3.87
C TYR A 129 3.97 -23.01 -3.68
N LEU A 130 4.41 -22.45 -2.57
CA LEU A 130 5.82 -22.42 -2.20
C LEU A 130 6.16 -23.70 -1.42
N ASN A 131 7.27 -24.31 -1.77
CA ASN A 131 7.81 -25.47 -1.07
C ASN A 131 8.66 -25.10 0.14
N GLU A 132 9.35 -23.99 0.03
CA GLU A 132 10.19 -23.40 1.08
C GLU A 132 9.86 -21.91 1.22
N ASP A 133 10.08 -21.39 2.42
CA ASP A 133 9.96 -19.96 2.66
C ASP A 133 11.10 -19.22 1.96
N LEU A 134 10.82 -18.00 1.51
CA LEU A 134 11.85 -17.10 1.02
C LEU A 134 12.72 -16.62 2.18
N PRO A 135 13.99 -16.28 1.90
CA PRO A 135 14.79 -15.55 2.88
C PRO A 135 14.07 -14.28 3.35
N SER A 136 14.16 -13.97 4.64
CA SER A 136 13.41 -12.86 5.28
C SER A 136 13.73 -11.47 4.72
N ASN A 137 14.81 -11.36 3.97
CA ASN A 137 15.22 -10.13 3.28
C ASN A 137 14.81 -10.07 1.80
N VAL A 138 14.06 -11.06 1.30
CA VAL A 138 13.61 -11.13 -0.09
C VAL A 138 12.09 -11.24 -0.15
N LYS A 139 11.50 -10.51 -1.09
CA LYS A 139 10.06 -10.52 -1.35
C LYS A 139 9.77 -10.76 -2.82
N ILE A 140 8.74 -11.54 -3.11
CA ILE A 140 8.12 -11.60 -4.43
C ILE A 140 7.22 -10.37 -4.59
N GLN A 141 7.55 -9.51 -5.54
CA GLN A 141 6.73 -8.37 -5.90
C GLN A 141 5.63 -8.73 -6.89
N THR A 142 5.97 -9.60 -7.85
CA THR A 142 5.05 -10.02 -8.89
C THR A 142 5.38 -11.43 -9.32
N LEU A 143 4.36 -12.26 -9.46
CA LEU A 143 4.40 -13.51 -10.20
C LEU A 143 3.16 -13.57 -11.08
N THR A 144 3.35 -13.51 -12.41
CA THR A 144 2.23 -13.45 -13.33
C THR A 144 2.57 -14.08 -14.69
N ASN A 145 1.56 -14.65 -15.31
CA ASN A 145 1.60 -15.06 -16.72
C ASN A 145 0.97 -14.00 -17.65
N ASN A 146 0.36 -12.98 -17.10
CA ASN A 146 -0.25 -11.89 -17.84
C ASN A 146 0.73 -10.71 -17.98
N TYR A 147 1.77 -10.94 -18.78
CA TYR A 147 2.80 -9.94 -19.04
C TYR A 147 2.92 -9.70 -20.55
N ALA A 148 2.54 -8.49 -20.94
CA ALA A 148 2.77 -7.86 -22.24
C ALA A 148 2.87 -8.81 -23.44
N ALA A 149 1.77 -9.26 -24.00
CA ALA A 149 1.68 -9.95 -25.29
C ALA A 149 2.63 -11.15 -25.50
N HIS A 150 3.25 -11.68 -24.48
CA HIS A 150 4.20 -12.76 -24.54
C HIS A 150 3.59 -14.12 -24.17
N ASN A 151 4.01 -15.09 -24.91
CA ASN A 151 3.80 -16.52 -24.92
C ASN A 151 3.23 -17.15 -23.65
N ASN A 152 2.25 -18.00 -23.87
CA ASN A 152 1.49 -18.77 -22.88
C ASN A 152 2.30 -19.68 -21.92
N ASN A 153 3.61 -19.78 -22.08
CA ASN A 153 4.48 -20.65 -21.27
C ASN A 153 5.57 -19.87 -20.50
N GLN A 154 5.43 -18.56 -20.38
CA GLN A 154 6.38 -17.73 -19.65
C GLN A 154 5.72 -17.10 -18.42
N LEU A 155 6.47 -16.99 -17.36
CA LEU A 155 6.08 -16.29 -16.15
C LEU A 155 7.04 -15.12 -15.92
N LEU A 156 6.49 -13.98 -15.58
CA LEU A 156 7.28 -12.88 -15.06
C LEU A 156 7.37 -13.03 -13.54
N LEU A 157 8.57 -13.16 -13.04
CA LEU A 157 8.89 -13.12 -11.62
C LEU A 157 9.66 -11.84 -11.31
N ARG A 158 9.13 -11.00 -10.43
CA ARG A 158 9.86 -9.87 -9.85
C ARG A 158 10.12 -10.14 -8.40
N MET A 159 11.37 -10.03 -8.03
CA MET A 159 11.82 -10.15 -6.65
C MET A 159 12.52 -8.86 -6.23
N SER A 160 12.43 -8.52 -4.97
CA SER A 160 13.15 -7.38 -4.40
C SER A 160 13.83 -7.77 -3.11
N HIS A 161 15.00 -7.19 -2.92
CA HIS A 161 15.65 -7.18 -1.61
C HIS A 161 15.03 -6.07 -0.76
N LEU A 162 14.66 -6.40 0.49
CA LEU A 162 13.90 -5.50 1.34
C LEU A 162 14.75 -4.45 2.07
N TYR A 163 16.06 -4.67 2.18
CA TYR A 163 16.96 -3.83 2.97
C TYR A 163 18.00 -3.17 2.09
N GLN A 164 18.31 -1.91 2.38
CA GLN A 164 19.39 -1.19 1.74
C GLN A 164 20.76 -1.65 2.27
N VAL A 165 21.80 -1.35 1.50
CA VAL A 165 23.18 -1.63 1.93
C VAL A 165 23.48 -0.86 3.22
N GLY A 166 23.90 -1.60 4.25
CA GLY A 166 24.25 -1.01 5.54
C GLY A 166 23.06 -0.70 6.48
N GLU A 167 21.82 -0.92 6.04
CA GLU A 167 20.62 -0.66 6.86
C GLU A 167 20.49 -1.64 8.04
N HIS A 168 20.90 -2.90 7.84
CA HIS A 168 20.86 -3.93 8.87
C HIS A 168 22.09 -4.82 8.80
N SER A 169 22.63 -5.25 9.93
CA SER A 169 23.91 -5.97 10.02
C SER A 169 23.94 -7.31 9.27
N SER A 170 22.84 -8.03 9.23
CA SER A 170 22.70 -9.33 8.55
C SER A 170 21.75 -9.27 7.35
N LEU A 171 20.60 -8.61 7.47
CA LEU A 171 19.54 -8.63 6.45
C LEU A 171 19.86 -7.76 5.22
N SER A 172 20.82 -6.86 5.31
CA SER A 172 21.33 -6.08 4.16
C SER A 172 22.32 -6.82 3.27
N LYS A 173 22.67 -8.06 3.61
CA LYS A 173 23.63 -8.85 2.85
C LYS A 173 22.97 -9.52 1.65
N PRO A 174 23.69 -9.72 0.54
CA PRO A 174 23.22 -10.53 -0.56
C PRO A 174 22.81 -11.93 -0.10
N VAL A 175 21.81 -12.51 -0.75
CA VAL A 175 21.31 -13.84 -0.46
C VAL A 175 20.95 -14.55 -1.76
N ASP A 176 21.25 -15.84 -1.82
CA ASP A 176 20.87 -16.70 -2.94
C ASP A 176 19.46 -17.27 -2.73
N VAL A 177 18.67 -17.28 -3.79
CA VAL A 177 17.34 -17.89 -3.82
C VAL A 177 17.30 -18.99 -4.87
N ASP A 178 17.13 -20.23 -4.40
CA ASP A 178 16.97 -21.39 -5.28
C ASP A 178 15.52 -21.49 -5.75
N LEU A 179 15.24 -21.01 -6.95
CA LEU A 179 13.89 -20.97 -7.50
C LEU A 179 13.30 -22.37 -7.73
N GLU A 180 14.13 -23.37 -8.05
CA GLU A 180 13.64 -24.75 -8.20
C GLU A 180 13.17 -25.34 -6.88
N LYS A 181 13.85 -25.03 -5.78
CA LYS A 181 13.40 -25.43 -4.45
C LYS A 181 12.17 -24.66 -4.02
N VAL A 182 12.16 -23.34 -4.18
CA VAL A 182 11.03 -22.50 -3.78
C VAL A 182 9.74 -22.93 -4.45
N PHE A 183 9.78 -23.20 -5.77
CA PHE A 183 8.58 -23.55 -6.55
C PHE A 183 8.41 -25.06 -6.81
N GLY A 184 9.14 -25.91 -6.13
CA GLY A 184 9.17 -27.36 -6.37
C GLY A 184 7.82 -28.08 -6.23
N LYS A 185 6.91 -27.57 -5.39
CA LYS A 185 5.56 -28.16 -5.23
C LYS A 185 4.61 -27.91 -6.39
N THR A 186 4.91 -26.96 -7.24
CA THR A 186 4.02 -26.61 -8.37
C THR A 186 4.00 -27.66 -9.47
N GLY A 187 4.95 -28.58 -9.47
CA GLY A 187 5.20 -29.52 -10.59
C GLY A 187 5.79 -28.87 -11.82
N LEU A 188 6.04 -27.57 -11.78
CA LEU A 188 6.70 -26.84 -12.86
C LEU A 188 8.21 -27.07 -12.82
N LYS A 189 8.79 -27.27 -13.99
CA LYS A 189 10.25 -27.28 -14.17
C LYS A 189 10.66 -26.00 -14.86
N ILE A 190 11.64 -25.33 -14.31
CA ILE A 190 12.22 -24.12 -14.91
C ILE A 190 13.11 -24.57 -16.06
N ALA A 191 12.66 -24.35 -17.31
CA ALA A 191 13.44 -24.69 -18.49
C ALA A 191 14.58 -23.69 -18.75
N SER A 192 14.33 -22.42 -18.46
CA SER A 192 15.32 -21.34 -18.57
C SER A 192 14.85 -20.13 -17.75
N ALA A 193 15.78 -19.32 -17.34
CA ALA A 193 15.51 -18.01 -16.73
C ALA A 193 16.36 -16.96 -17.45
N THR A 194 15.76 -15.82 -17.75
CA THR A 194 16.42 -14.68 -18.37
C THR A 194 16.11 -13.44 -17.59
N GLU A 195 17.12 -12.73 -17.15
CA GLU A 195 16.98 -11.42 -16.54
C GLU A 195 16.62 -10.40 -17.62
N VAL A 196 15.63 -9.58 -17.33
CA VAL A 196 15.17 -8.53 -18.24
C VAL A 196 15.11 -7.20 -17.50
N SER A 197 15.52 -6.14 -18.17
CA SER A 197 15.30 -4.77 -17.73
C SER A 197 13.84 -4.37 -18.02
N LEU A 198 13.26 -3.56 -17.15
CA LEU A 198 11.96 -2.95 -17.34
C LEU A 198 12.09 -1.63 -18.08
#